data_faecd10d6402571e80a092d98142c04a
#
_entry.id   faecd10d6402571e80a092d98142c04a
#
_cell.length_a   1.000
_cell.length_b   1.000
_cell.length_c   1.000
_cell.angle_alpha   90.00
_cell.angle_beta   90.00
_cell.angle_gamma   90.00
#
_symmetry.space_group_name_H-M   'P 1'
#
loop_
_entity.id
_entity.type
_entity.pdbx_description
1 polymer ?
#
loop_
_entity_poly.entity_id
_entity_poly.type
_entity_poly.pdbx_seq_one_letter_code
_entity_poly.pdbx_strand_id
1 'polypeptide(L)'
;MTAPAQVVAGDAADMSAIADGAAGLVVTSPPFFELSAEEMLRLPLEKQRQPLLLERKLFGLAEDLAPVFREIARILGRKGILVLHTKDIAYGGLLLPLAARHEALAEACGFRAFTRIRWIPIDRPRRSGRRSATAPRVGAWQAPESEAFVVMRHLDAPRRPASPLVAGLDGGAFLGEPVWRTPGETHRPRHRHAGPPDVFRRLVALYSRPDDLVVDPFCGGGGVLAVARAMGRRAIGYDIDPRAIALARRRLEP
;
A
#
# COMPACT_ATOMS: atom_id res chain seq x y z
N MET A 1 -28.12 -2.91 5.45
CA MET A 1 -27.64 -1.54 5.14
C MET A 1 -26.16 -1.63 4.88
N THR A 2 -25.66 -1.05 3.79
CA THR A 2 -24.20 -1.01 3.50
C THR A 2 -23.49 -0.04 4.44
N ALA A 3 -22.32 -0.41 4.96
CA ALA A 3 -21.53 0.44 5.82
C ALA A 3 -21.10 1.74 5.10
N PRO A 4 -20.98 2.88 5.81
CA PRO A 4 -20.59 4.14 5.19
C PRO A 4 -19.13 4.12 4.72
N ALA A 5 -18.90 4.71 3.54
CA ALA A 5 -17.55 4.93 3.01
C ALA A 5 -17.44 6.35 2.47
N GLN A 6 -16.33 7.02 2.74
CA GLN A 6 -16.07 8.41 2.39
C GLN A 6 -14.73 8.56 1.69
N VAL A 7 -14.68 9.47 0.71
CA VAL A 7 -13.43 9.91 0.06
C VAL A 7 -13.24 11.40 0.32
N VAL A 8 -12.14 11.72 0.98
CA VAL A 8 -11.72 13.08 1.33
C VAL A 8 -10.69 13.56 0.31
N ALA A 9 -10.94 14.71 -0.28
CA ALA A 9 -9.98 15.41 -1.11
C ALA A 9 -9.04 16.22 -0.20
N GLY A 10 -7.84 15.72 0.04
CA GLY A 10 -6.91 16.38 0.95
C GLY A 10 -5.64 15.60 1.18
N ASP A 11 -4.68 16.26 1.81
CA ASP A 11 -3.43 15.67 2.23
C ASP A 11 -3.62 14.82 3.48
N ALA A 12 -3.19 13.58 3.46
CA ALA A 12 -3.23 12.68 4.61
C ALA A 12 -2.27 13.08 5.74
N ALA A 13 -1.45 14.10 5.55
CA ALA A 13 -0.71 14.74 6.64
C ALA A 13 -1.66 15.46 7.64
N ASP A 14 -2.92 15.68 7.26
CA ASP A 14 -4.00 16.16 8.11
C ASP A 14 -5.20 15.22 8.04
N MET A 15 -5.31 14.28 8.97
CA MET A 15 -6.46 13.43 9.18
C MET A 15 -7.24 13.82 10.45
N SER A 16 -7.26 15.10 10.82
CA SER A 16 -7.88 15.63 12.06
C SER A 16 -9.37 15.32 12.18
N ALA A 17 -10.06 15.05 11.06
CA ALA A 17 -11.44 14.57 11.07
C ALA A 17 -11.61 13.16 11.67
N ILE A 18 -10.52 12.41 11.86
CA ILE A 18 -10.52 11.08 12.48
C ILE A 18 -9.96 11.24 13.91
N ALA A 19 -10.73 10.84 14.91
CA ALA A 19 -10.29 10.90 16.30
C ALA A 19 -9.12 9.93 16.58
N ASP A 20 -8.35 10.22 17.63
CA ASP A 20 -7.23 9.39 18.09
C ASP A 20 -7.69 7.97 18.40
N GLY A 21 -7.00 6.99 17.88
CA GLY A 21 -7.29 5.57 18.10
C GLY A 21 -8.62 5.07 17.53
N ALA A 22 -9.29 5.86 16.67
CA ALA A 22 -10.59 5.49 16.09
C ALA A 22 -10.51 4.47 14.96
N ALA A 23 -9.35 4.35 14.28
CA ALA A 23 -9.16 3.40 13.20
C ALA A 23 -8.76 2.02 13.73
N GLY A 24 -9.44 0.98 13.27
CA GLY A 24 -9.08 -0.41 13.57
C GLY A 24 -8.00 -0.94 12.64
N LEU A 25 -7.98 -0.46 11.39
CA LEU A 25 -7.08 -0.91 10.34
C LEU A 25 -6.73 0.25 9.41
N VAL A 26 -5.45 0.38 9.09
CA VAL A 26 -4.98 1.15 7.94
C VAL A 26 -4.40 0.16 6.93
N VAL A 27 -4.88 0.19 5.68
CA VAL A 27 -4.28 -0.54 4.56
C VAL A 27 -3.94 0.49 3.51
N THR A 28 -2.67 0.64 3.20
CA THR A 28 -2.24 1.74 2.34
C THR A 28 -1.02 1.41 1.50
N SER A 29 -0.97 2.04 0.33
CA SER A 29 0.17 2.01 -0.58
C SER A 29 0.77 3.42 -0.64
N PRO A 30 1.74 3.76 0.22
CA PRO A 30 2.40 5.06 0.14
C PRO A 30 2.96 5.29 -1.27
N PRO A 31 3.08 6.55 -1.73
CA PRO A 31 3.57 6.82 -3.06
C PRO A 31 4.87 6.09 -3.36
N PHE A 32 4.86 5.31 -4.44
CA PHE A 32 6.08 4.74 -4.98
C PHE A 32 6.83 5.85 -5.69
N PHE A 33 8.14 5.88 -5.51
CA PHE A 33 8.97 6.78 -6.25
C PHE A 33 8.82 6.49 -7.76
N GLU A 34 8.12 7.36 -8.46
CA GLU A 34 8.08 7.37 -9.92
C GLU A 34 8.74 8.67 -10.40
N LEU A 35 9.95 8.54 -10.93
CA LEU A 35 10.37 9.50 -11.93
C LEU A 35 9.46 9.24 -13.14
N SER A 36 8.66 10.22 -13.52
CA SER A 36 7.95 10.13 -14.80
C SER A 36 8.98 9.93 -15.91
N ALA A 37 8.61 9.19 -16.97
CA ALA A 37 9.50 9.03 -18.12
C ALA A 37 9.98 10.40 -18.66
N GLU A 38 9.17 11.44 -18.54
CA GLU A 38 9.53 12.82 -18.93
C GLU A 38 10.58 13.45 -18.02
N GLU A 39 10.47 13.28 -16.70
CA GLU A 39 11.47 13.78 -15.75
C GLU A 39 12.79 13.04 -15.95
N MET A 40 12.73 11.75 -16.25
CA MET A 40 13.90 10.94 -16.58
C MET A 40 14.60 11.43 -17.86
N LEU A 41 13.84 11.70 -18.92
CA LEU A 41 14.40 12.18 -20.20
C LEU A 41 14.97 13.61 -20.09
N ARG A 42 14.52 14.40 -19.13
CA ARG A 42 15.05 15.75 -18.86
C ARG A 42 16.36 15.74 -18.06
N LEU A 43 16.70 14.62 -17.40
CA LEU A 43 17.98 14.51 -16.71
C LEU A 43 19.09 14.20 -17.71
N PRO A 44 20.24 14.90 -17.67
CA PRO A 44 21.42 14.51 -18.44
C PRO A 44 21.77 13.04 -18.18
N LEU A 45 22.19 12.33 -19.23
CA LEU A 45 22.51 10.89 -19.17
C LEU A 45 23.46 10.53 -18.01
N GLU A 46 24.40 11.43 -17.70
CA GLU A 46 25.33 11.29 -16.56
C GLU A 46 24.60 11.35 -15.20
N LYS A 47 23.57 12.18 -15.08
CA LYS A 47 22.74 12.29 -13.85
C LYS A 47 21.72 11.17 -13.72
N GLN A 48 21.26 10.61 -14.83
CA GLN A 48 20.39 9.41 -14.82
C GLN A 48 21.10 8.19 -14.23
N ARG A 49 22.42 8.18 -14.23
CA ARG A 49 23.25 7.06 -13.73
C ARG A 49 23.82 7.30 -12.33
N GLN A 50 23.47 8.42 -11.66
CA GLN A 50 23.99 8.71 -10.33
C GLN A 50 23.09 8.13 -9.23
N PRO A 51 23.49 7.05 -8.55
CA PRO A 51 22.74 6.44 -7.44
C PRO A 51 22.41 7.43 -6.33
N LEU A 52 23.36 8.31 -6.01
CA LEU A 52 23.24 9.32 -4.95
C LEU A 52 22.10 10.33 -5.17
N LEU A 53 21.78 10.68 -6.42
CA LEU A 53 20.68 11.60 -6.71
C LEU A 53 19.33 10.94 -6.45
N LEU A 54 19.21 9.66 -6.78
CA LEU A 54 18.01 8.85 -6.54
C LEU A 54 17.81 8.57 -5.06
N GLU A 55 18.88 8.26 -4.34
CA GLU A 55 18.84 8.13 -2.89
C GLU A 55 18.40 9.41 -2.21
N ARG A 56 18.91 10.56 -2.60
CA ARG A 56 18.48 11.87 -2.08
C ARG A 56 16.99 12.13 -2.32
N LYS A 57 16.47 11.80 -3.51
CA LYS A 57 15.03 11.93 -3.80
C LYS A 57 14.20 10.96 -2.97
N LEU A 58 14.68 9.73 -2.74
CA LEU A 58 14.04 8.78 -1.84
C LEU A 58 14.05 9.24 -0.38
N PHE A 59 15.11 9.89 0.07
CA PHE A 59 15.19 10.51 1.39
C PHE A 59 14.19 11.66 1.51
N GLY A 60 14.13 12.57 0.52
CA GLY A 60 13.15 13.66 0.49
C GLY A 60 11.71 13.13 0.54
N LEU A 61 11.38 12.11 -0.26
CA LEU A 61 10.06 11.47 -0.20
C LEU A 61 9.75 10.89 1.19
N ALA A 62 10.75 10.32 1.87
CA ALA A 62 10.56 9.80 3.22
C ALA A 62 10.28 10.93 4.22
N GLU A 63 10.96 12.07 4.09
CA GLU A 63 10.71 13.25 4.93
C GLU A 63 9.31 13.81 4.69
N ASP A 64 8.87 13.90 3.44
CA ASP A 64 7.54 14.36 3.06
C ASP A 64 6.43 13.44 3.59
N LEU A 65 6.69 12.13 3.70
CA LEU A 65 5.73 11.16 4.22
C LEU A 65 5.68 11.10 5.76
N ALA A 66 6.70 11.59 6.46
CA ALA A 66 6.76 11.49 7.93
C ALA A 66 5.53 12.10 8.65
N PRO A 67 4.94 13.24 8.23
CA PRO A 67 3.69 13.74 8.81
C PRO A 67 2.53 12.75 8.67
N VAL A 68 2.39 12.11 7.50
CA VAL A 68 1.35 11.12 7.24
C VAL A 68 1.49 9.91 8.17
N PHE A 69 2.72 9.42 8.39
CA PHE A 69 2.95 8.30 9.30
C PHE A 69 2.65 8.65 10.77
N ARG A 70 2.88 9.91 11.18
CA ARG A 70 2.45 10.39 12.50
C ARG A 70 0.92 10.39 12.64
N GLU A 71 0.20 10.84 11.61
CA GLU A 71 -1.26 10.79 11.59
C GLU A 71 -1.78 9.35 11.58
N ILE A 72 -1.17 8.44 10.80
CA ILE A 72 -1.49 7.01 10.84
C ILE A 72 -1.34 6.47 12.28
N ALA A 73 -0.25 6.80 12.96
CA ALA A 73 -0.02 6.35 14.34
C ALA A 73 -1.08 6.93 15.30
N ARG A 74 -1.44 8.21 15.15
CA ARG A 74 -2.47 8.86 15.98
C ARG A 74 -3.83 8.20 15.81
N ILE A 75 -4.29 7.99 14.57
CA ILE A 75 -5.63 7.43 14.32
C ILE A 75 -5.74 5.93 14.65
N LEU A 76 -4.65 5.16 14.53
CA LEU A 76 -4.61 3.75 14.92
C LEU A 76 -4.46 3.55 16.43
N GLY A 77 -3.80 4.47 17.10
CA GLY A 77 -3.42 4.31 18.50
C GLY A 77 -2.67 3.00 18.75
N ARG A 78 -2.79 2.46 19.98
CA ARG A 78 -2.10 1.20 20.35
C ARG A 78 -2.79 -0.08 19.85
N LYS A 79 -4.06 0.01 19.44
CA LYS A 79 -4.88 -1.18 19.14
C LYS A 79 -5.02 -1.45 17.65
N GLY A 80 -4.80 -0.45 16.80
CA GLY A 80 -4.95 -0.56 15.36
C GLY A 80 -3.81 -1.34 14.71
N ILE A 81 -4.08 -1.80 13.50
CA ILE A 81 -3.13 -2.51 12.65
C ILE A 81 -2.81 -1.64 11.44
N LEU A 82 -1.53 -1.53 11.12
CA LEU A 82 -1.05 -0.92 9.88
C LEU A 82 -0.63 -2.00 8.90
N VAL A 83 -1.12 -1.92 7.67
CA VAL A 83 -0.66 -2.76 6.56
C VAL A 83 -0.09 -1.84 5.48
N LEU A 84 1.20 -1.96 5.25
CA LEU A 84 1.90 -1.25 4.19
C LEU A 84 2.04 -2.13 2.97
N HIS A 85 1.42 -1.73 1.87
CA HIS A 85 1.69 -2.30 0.56
C HIS A 85 2.89 -1.57 -0.03
N THR A 86 3.98 -2.29 -0.25
CA THR A 86 5.25 -1.70 -0.68
C THR A 86 6.06 -2.66 -1.55
N LYS A 87 7.05 -2.13 -2.24
CA LYS A 87 8.00 -2.90 -3.04
C LYS A 87 9.30 -2.12 -3.19
N ASP A 88 10.36 -2.84 -3.41
CA ASP A 88 11.61 -2.23 -3.83
C ASP A 88 11.57 -1.90 -5.33
N ILE A 89 12.33 -0.92 -5.73
CA ILE A 89 12.36 -0.42 -7.11
C ILE A 89 13.71 -0.75 -7.73
N ALA A 90 13.70 -1.50 -8.83
CA ALA A 90 14.89 -1.71 -9.64
C ALA A 90 15.06 -0.54 -10.61
N TYR A 91 16.18 0.18 -10.49
CA TYR A 91 16.49 1.32 -11.34
C TYR A 91 17.99 1.43 -11.61
N GLY A 92 18.37 1.68 -12.85
CA GLY A 92 19.78 1.91 -13.22
C GLY A 92 20.74 0.76 -12.87
N GLY A 93 20.23 -0.47 -12.74
CA GLY A 93 21.00 -1.63 -12.30
C GLY A 93 21.15 -1.77 -10.78
N LEU A 94 20.48 -0.91 -10.02
CA LEU A 94 20.46 -0.93 -8.56
C LEU A 94 19.07 -1.30 -8.04
N LEU A 95 19.03 -1.89 -6.86
CA LEU A 95 17.80 -2.08 -6.10
C LEU A 95 17.68 -0.96 -5.08
N LEU A 96 16.65 -0.13 -5.22
CA LEU A 96 16.33 0.94 -4.30
C LEU A 96 15.40 0.37 -3.21
N PRO A 97 15.81 0.36 -1.92
CA PRO A 97 15.09 -0.30 -0.85
C PRO A 97 13.93 0.58 -0.32
N LEU A 98 12.92 0.84 -1.16
CA LEU A 98 11.78 1.66 -0.80
C LEU A 98 10.94 1.02 0.31
N ALA A 99 10.81 -0.30 0.30
CA ALA A 99 10.10 -1.03 1.35
C ALA A 99 10.71 -0.77 2.74
N ALA A 100 12.02 -0.85 2.85
CA ALA A 100 12.73 -0.57 4.11
C ALA A 100 12.55 0.90 4.56
N ARG A 101 12.41 1.85 3.64
CA ARG A 101 12.16 3.25 3.98
C ARG A 101 10.75 3.45 4.55
N HIS A 102 9.73 2.87 3.93
CA HIS A 102 8.37 2.92 4.45
C HIS A 102 8.27 2.25 5.84
N GLU A 103 8.95 1.12 6.02
CA GLU A 103 8.99 0.46 7.32
C GLU A 103 9.66 1.33 8.38
N ALA A 104 10.79 1.96 8.06
CA ALA A 104 11.51 2.85 8.98
C ALA A 104 10.65 4.05 9.43
N LEU A 105 9.84 4.63 8.55
CA LEU A 105 8.88 5.68 8.91
C LEU A 105 7.85 5.19 9.93
N ALA A 106 7.29 4.01 9.70
CA ALA A 106 6.35 3.40 10.64
C ALA A 106 7.03 3.05 11.98
N GLU A 107 8.26 2.54 11.94
CA GLU A 107 9.03 2.20 13.14
C GLU A 107 9.38 3.43 13.98
N ALA A 108 9.66 4.57 13.34
CA ALA A 108 9.86 5.85 14.02
C ALA A 108 8.60 6.31 14.78
N CYS A 109 7.41 5.85 14.35
CA CYS A 109 6.12 6.10 15.02
C CYS A 109 5.70 4.99 16.00
N GLY A 110 6.60 4.10 16.38
CA GLY A 110 6.36 3.03 17.39
C GLY A 110 5.79 1.74 16.85
N PHE A 111 5.62 1.58 15.55
CA PHE A 111 5.18 0.32 14.94
C PHE A 111 6.32 -0.69 14.83
N ARG A 112 5.95 -1.97 14.79
CA ARG A 112 6.88 -3.08 14.46
C ARG A 112 6.16 -4.07 13.57
N ALA A 113 6.87 -4.56 12.56
CA ALA A 113 6.39 -5.62 11.70
C ALA A 113 6.28 -6.92 12.50
N PHE A 114 5.12 -7.57 12.42
CA PHE A 114 4.91 -8.90 13.01
C PHE A 114 4.70 -9.99 11.97
N THR A 115 4.35 -9.61 10.74
CA THR A 115 4.35 -10.53 9.59
C THR A 115 4.56 -9.77 8.29
N ARG A 116 5.04 -10.48 7.28
CA ARG A 116 5.18 -10.00 5.91
C ARG A 116 4.55 -11.01 4.97
N ILE A 117 3.70 -10.51 4.10
CA ILE A 117 3.01 -11.28 3.08
C ILE A 117 3.63 -10.89 1.74
N ARG A 118 4.16 -11.86 1.02
CA ARG A 118 4.62 -11.66 -0.35
C ARG A 118 3.46 -11.89 -1.30
N TRP A 119 3.09 -10.89 -2.06
CA TRP A 119 2.09 -11.05 -3.09
C TRP A 119 2.74 -11.23 -4.46
N ILE A 120 2.32 -12.27 -5.18
CA ILE A 120 2.76 -12.59 -6.54
C ILE A 120 1.53 -12.57 -7.44
N PRO A 121 1.38 -11.55 -8.31
CA PRO A 121 0.29 -11.50 -9.27
C PRO A 121 0.45 -12.60 -10.32
N ILE A 122 -0.58 -13.44 -10.51
CA ILE A 122 -0.53 -14.59 -11.43
C ILE A 122 -0.95 -14.26 -12.86
N ASP A 123 -1.58 -13.12 -13.06
CA ASP A 123 -2.14 -12.64 -14.33
C ASP A 123 -1.32 -11.52 -15.00
N ARG A 124 -0.29 -11.02 -14.33
CA ARG A 124 0.65 -10.11 -14.99
C ARG A 124 1.40 -10.92 -16.07
N PRO A 125 1.30 -10.53 -17.34
CA PRO A 125 2.13 -11.18 -18.36
C PRO A 125 3.58 -11.07 -17.89
N ARG A 126 4.25 -12.21 -17.75
CA ARG A 126 5.70 -12.18 -17.57
C ARG A 126 6.20 -11.22 -18.64
N ARG A 127 6.88 -10.17 -18.22
CA ARG A 127 7.51 -9.26 -19.15
C ARG A 127 8.51 -10.09 -19.96
N SER A 128 7.98 -10.82 -20.95
CA SER A 128 8.78 -11.50 -21.94
C SER A 128 9.59 -10.41 -22.63
N GLY A 129 10.81 -10.29 -22.18
CA GLY A 129 11.97 -9.66 -22.78
C GLY A 129 11.79 -8.81 -24.03
N ARG A 130 10.90 -7.81 -24.06
CA ARG A 130 11.17 -6.62 -24.84
C ARG A 130 12.27 -5.87 -24.07
N ARG A 131 13.48 -6.38 -24.29
CA ARG A 131 14.71 -5.72 -23.93
C ARG A 131 14.60 -4.30 -24.49
N SER A 132 14.52 -3.31 -23.60
CA SER A 132 14.92 -1.98 -24.02
C SER A 132 16.32 -2.12 -24.58
N ALA A 133 16.52 -1.68 -25.82
CA ALA A 133 17.81 -1.75 -26.51
C ALA A 133 18.93 -1.00 -25.74
N THR A 134 18.57 -0.30 -24.67
CA THR A 134 19.44 0.49 -23.79
C THR A 134 19.71 -0.16 -22.44
N ALA A 135 19.16 -1.37 -22.13
CA ALA A 135 19.47 -2.05 -20.88
C ALA A 135 20.89 -2.63 -20.92
N PRO A 136 21.74 -2.31 -19.94
CA PRO A 136 23.09 -2.86 -19.91
C PRO A 136 23.06 -4.38 -19.80
N ARG A 137 23.94 -5.05 -20.57
CA ARG A 137 24.10 -6.51 -20.66
C ARG A 137 24.85 -7.10 -19.46
N VAL A 138 24.54 -6.71 -18.25
CA VAL A 138 25.20 -7.26 -17.06
C VAL A 138 24.15 -7.99 -16.24
N GLY A 139 24.19 -9.32 -16.29
CA GLY A 139 23.40 -10.23 -15.49
C GLY A 139 21.88 -10.05 -15.64
N ALA A 140 21.11 -11.13 -15.67
CA ALA A 140 19.65 -11.06 -15.76
C ALA A 140 19.07 -10.42 -14.47
N TRP A 141 19.01 -9.10 -14.43
CA TRP A 141 18.26 -8.39 -13.42
C TRP A 141 16.78 -8.61 -13.67
N GLN A 142 16.21 -9.48 -12.89
CA GLN A 142 14.76 -9.61 -12.84
C GLN A 142 14.25 -8.54 -11.89
N ALA A 143 13.39 -7.65 -12.37
CA ALA A 143 12.60 -6.78 -11.49
C ALA A 143 11.86 -7.70 -10.51
N PRO A 144 11.74 -7.32 -9.22
CA PRO A 144 11.01 -8.12 -8.26
C PRO A 144 9.60 -8.41 -8.80
N GLU A 145 9.30 -9.68 -9.06
CA GLU A 145 7.98 -10.12 -9.54
C GLU A 145 6.94 -10.07 -8.42
N SER A 146 7.34 -9.72 -7.22
CA SER A 146 6.51 -9.72 -6.02
C SER A 146 6.47 -8.36 -5.35
N GLU A 147 5.35 -8.06 -4.75
CA GLU A 147 5.14 -6.92 -3.87
C GLU A 147 4.93 -7.42 -2.43
N ALA A 148 5.18 -6.57 -1.44
CA ALA A 148 5.07 -6.94 -0.04
C ALA A 148 3.91 -6.20 0.63
N PHE A 149 3.18 -6.92 1.47
CA PHE A 149 2.29 -6.35 2.47
C PHE A 149 2.92 -6.56 3.84
N VAL A 150 3.47 -5.49 4.39
CA VAL A 150 4.09 -5.52 5.73
C VAL A 150 3.02 -5.21 6.74
N VAL A 151 2.70 -6.17 7.61
CA VAL A 151 1.70 -6.00 8.64
C VAL A 151 2.36 -5.61 9.95
N MET A 152 1.98 -4.47 10.47
CA MET A 152 2.64 -3.83 11.61
C MET A 152 1.64 -3.50 12.70
N ARG A 153 2.10 -3.50 13.94
CA ARG A 153 1.33 -3.07 15.10
C ARG A 153 2.22 -2.23 16.01
N HIS A 154 1.60 -1.45 16.87
CA HIS A 154 2.35 -0.72 17.89
C HIS A 154 3.08 -1.70 18.82
N LEU A 155 4.30 -1.36 19.22
CA LEU A 155 5.13 -2.22 20.09
C LEU A 155 4.40 -2.61 21.38
N ASP A 156 3.70 -1.66 22.01
CA ASP A 156 2.92 -1.85 23.23
C ASP A 156 1.47 -2.29 22.97
N ALA A 157 1.18 -2.82 21.78
CA ALA A 157 -0.17 -3.24 21.43
C ALA A 157 -0.64 -4.41 22.33
N PRO A 158 -1.85 -4.35 22.91
CA PRO A 158 -2.40 -5.49 23.60
C PRO A 158 -2.60 -6.67 22.64
N ARG A 159 -2.46 -7.91 23.14
CA ARG A 159 -2.78 -9.09 22.34
C ARG A 159 -4.24 -9.01 21.86
N ARG A 160 -4.45 -8.99 20.55
CA ARG A 160 -5.79 -9.11 19.97
C ARG A 160 -6.16 -10.60 19.88
N PRO A 161 -7.36 -10.99 20.28
CA PRO A 161 -7.86 -12.32 19.94
C PRO A 161 -8.00 -12.42 18.41
N ALA A 162 -7.80 -13.62 17.86
CA ALA A 162 -8.00 -13.88 16.44
C ALA A 162 -9.41 -13.43 15.99
N SER A 163 -9.51 -12.86 14.79
CA SER A 163 -10.81 -12.47 14.23
C SER A 163 -11.66 -13.72 13.99
N PRO A 164 -12.90 -13.80 14.47
CA PRO A 164 -13.77 -14.95 14.22
C PRO A 164 -14.11 -15.15 12.73
N LEU A 165 -13.90 -14.14 11.89
CA LEU A 165 -14.13 -14.20 10.44
C LEU A 165 -13.09 -15.02 9.68
N VAL A 166 -11.98 -15.32 10.33
CA VAL A 166 -10.90 -16.14 9.77
C VAL A 166 -11.35 -17.58 9.49
N ALA A 167 -12.27 -18.12 10.28
CA ALA A 167 -12.78 -19.47 10.13
C ALA A 167 -13.65 -19.69 8.85
N GLY A 168 -14.11 -18.62 8.21
CA GLY A 168 -14.95 -18.69 7.01
C GLY A 168 -14.22 -18.45 5.68
N LEU A 169 -12.93 -18.13 5.71
CA LEU A 169 -12.13 -17.92 4.51
C LEU A 169 -11.39 -19.22 4.14
N ASP A 170 -11.84 -19.90 3.08
CA ASP A 170 -11.15 -21.02 2.41
C ASP A 170 -10.55 -22.09 3.34
N GLY A 171 -11.26 -22.49 4.41
CA GLY A 171 -10.85 -23.58 5.27
C GLY A 171 -9.63 -23.31 6.16
N GLY A 172 -9.25 -22.06 6.37
CA GLY A 172 -8.17 -21.70 7.30
C GLY A 172 -6.74 -21.97 6.81
N ALA A 173 -6.57 -22.71 5.73
CA ALA A 173 -5.24 -23.04 5.16
C ALA A 173 -4.46 -21.81 4.69
N PHE A 174 -5.17 -20.72 4.46
CA PHE A 174 -4.65 -19.49 3.85
C PHE A 174 -3.88 -18.57 4.80
N LEU A 175 -4.07 -18.75 6.10
CA LEU A 175 -3.62 -17.78 7.11
C LEU A 175 -2.17 -17.96 7.53
N GLY A 176 -1.60 -19.13 7.27
CA GLY A 176 -0.21 -19.44 7.60
C GLY A 176 0.76 -19.22 6.45
N GLU A 177 0.29 -18.96 5.23
CA GLU A 177 1.19 -18.82 4.09
C GLU A 177 1.71 -17.38 3.93
N PRO A 178 3.03 -17.18 3.97
CA PRO A 178 3.64 -15.86 3.76
C PRO A 178 3.63 -15.44 2.29
N VAL A 179 3.12 -16.29 1.37
CA VAL A 179 3.10 -16.03 -0.08
C VAL A 179 1.68 -16.18 -0.62
N TRP A 180 1.12 -15.07 -1.07
CA TRP A 180 -0.20 -15.05 -1.71
C TRP A 180 -0.08 -14.93 -3.23
N ARG A 181 -0.69 -15.88 -3.94
CA ARG A 181 -0.78 -15.89 -5.39
C ARG A 181 -2.21 -15.62 -5.79
N THR A 182 -2.49 -14.43 -6.30
CA THR A 182 -3.82 -14.04 -6.75
C THR A 182 -3.71 -13.22 -8.03
N PRO A 183 -4.78 -13.14 -8.83
CA PRO A 183 -4.84 -12.18 -9.91
C PRO A 183 -4.64 -10.76 -9.37
N GLY A 184 -4.05 -9.91 -10.19
CA GLY A 184 -4.11 -8.47 -10.01
C GLY A 184 -5.53 -7.93 -10.28
N GLU A 185 -5.68 -6.63 -10.42
CA GLU A 185 -6.93 -6.08 -10.93
C GLU A 185 -7.03 -6.31 -12.44
N THR A 186 -7.77 -7.36 -12.83
CA THR A 186 -7.87 -7.83 -14.24
C THR A 186 -8.77 -6.97 -15.12
N HIS A 187 -9.64 -6.16 -14.53
CA HIS A 187 -10.53 -5.29 -15.28
C HIS A 187 -9.87 -3.95 -15.51
N ARG A 188 -9.34 -3.75 -16.72
CA ARG A 188 -8.71 -2.54 -17.27
C ARG A 188 -8.35 -1.55 -16.16
N PRO A 189 -7.09 -1.42 -15.77
CA PRO A 189 -6.73 -0.62 -14.61
C PRO A 189 -7.31 0.77 -14.82
N ARG A 190 -8.40 1.07 -14.14
CA ARG A 190 -9.00 2.41 -14.13
C ARG A 190 -8.06 3.39 -13.45
N HIS A 191 -7.10 2.85 -12.73
CA HIS A 191 -6.01 3.58 -12.10
C HIS A 191 -4.71 2.79 -12.25
N ARG A 192 -3.59 3.50 -12.50
CA ARG A 192 -2.27 2.92 -12.83
C ARG A 192 -1.71 1.99 -11.74
N HIS A 193 -2.15 2.19 -10.51
CA HIS A 193 -1.70 1.49 -9.30
C HIS A 193 -2.85 0.81 -8.55
N ALA A 194 -3.87 0.35 -9.26
CA ALA A 194 -4.94 -0.38 -8.63
C ALA A 194 -4.41 -1.67 -7.99
N GLY A 195 -4.63 -1.79 -6.69
CA GLY A 195 -4.20 -2.97 -5.94
C GLY A 195 -5.19 -4.14 -6.08
N PRO A 196 -4.78 -5.36 -5.68
CA PRO A 196 -5.55 -6.59 -5.89
C PRO A 196 -6.75 -6.71 -4.93
N PRO A 197 -8.00 -6.73 -5.44
CA PRO A 197 -9.18 -6.78 -4.56
C PRO A 197 -9.22 -8.01 -3.65
N ASP A 198 -8.76 -9.15 -4.12
CA ASP A 198 -8.74 -10.39 -3.32
C ASP A 198 -7.77 -10.31 -2.15
N VAL A 199 -6.61 -9.68 -2.36
CA VAL A 199 -5.66 -9.44 -1.28
C VAL A 199 -6.26 -8.47 -0.26
N PHE A 200 -6.88 -7.37 -0.71
CA PHE A 200 -7.54 -6.43 0.20
C PHE A 200 -8.67 -7.09 1.00
N ARG A 201 -9.46 -7.95 0.37
CA ARG A 201 -10.52 -8.71 1.07
C ARG A 201 -9.94 -9.56 2.20
N ARG A 202 -8.84 -10.24 1.95
CA ARG A 202 -8.14 -11.05 2.95
C ARG A 202 -7.54 -10.21 4.08
N LEU A 203 -6.89 -9.10 3.75
CA LEU A 203 -6.33 -8.19 4.74
C LEU A 203 -7.41 -7.59 5.65
N VAL A 204 -8.52 -7.13 5.07
CA VAL A 204 -9.66 -6.59 5.82
C VAL A 204 -10.28 -7.67 6.72
N ALA A 205 -10.45 -8.90 6.23
CA ALA A 205 -10.98 -10.00 7.03
C ALA A 205 -10.08 -10.37 8.21
N LEU A 206 -8.77 -10.44 7.97
CA LEU A 206 -7.78 -10.85 8.97
C LEU A 206 -7.56 -9.81 10.06
N TYR A 207 -7.54 -8.54 9.68
CA TYR A 207 -7.01 -7.49 10.53
C TYR A 207 -8.04 -6.47 10.99
N SER A 208 -9.33 -6.62 10.62
CA SER A 208 -10.42 -5.79 11.10
C SER A 208 -11.64 -6.61 11.53
N ARG A 209 -12.52 -6.01 12.32
CA ARG A 209 -13.83 -6.54 12.72
C ARG A 209 -14.94 -5.83 11.97
N PRO A 210 -16.16 -6.39 11.90
CA PRO A 210 -17.33 -5.63 11.50
C PRO A 210 -17.41 -4.31 12.28
N ASP A 211 -17.87 -3.26 11.63
CA ASP A 211 -18.00 -1.89 12.15
C ASP A 211 -16.68 -1.16 12.48
N ASP A 212 -15.51 -1.83 12.39
CA ASP A 212 -14.22 -1.11 12.48
C ASP A 212 -14.12 -0.04 11.39
N LEU A 213 -13.41 1.02 11.70
CA LEU A 213 -13.01 2.01 10.71
C LEU A 213 -11.73 1.53 10.00
N VAL A 214 -11.82 1.36 8.68
CA VAL A 214 -10.69 1.09 7.79
C VAL A 214 -10.30 2.40 7.10
N VAL A 215 -9.04 2.76 7.16
CA VAL A 215 -8.54 4.01 6.55
C VAL A 215 -7.47 3.69 5.50
N ASP A 216 -7.52 4.42 4.39
CA ASP A 216 -6.48 4.41 3.36
C ASP A 216 -6.02 5.84 3.07
N PRO A 217 -4.87 6.28 3.64
CA PRO A 217 -4.32 7.61 3.43
C PRO A 217 -3.92 7.95 1.99
N PHE A 218 -3.76 6.95 1.12
CA PHE A 218 -3.42 7.12 -0.29
C PHE A 218 -4.37 6.28 -1.15
N CYS A 219 -5.66 6.58 -1.05
CA CYS A 219 -6.71 5.66 -1.48
C CYS A 219 -6.81 5.46 -3.01
N GLY A 220 -6.20 6.31 -3.81
CA GLY A 220 -6.22 6.21 -5.26
C GLY A 220 -7.63 6.03 -5.80
N GLY A 221 -7.84 4.96 -6.57
CA GLY A 221 -9.18 4.61 -7.09
C GLY A 221 -10.12 3.92 -6.09
N GLY A 222 -9.85 3.95 -4.78
CA GLY A 222 -10.74 3.49 -3.71
C GLY A 222 -10.89 1.98 -3.59
N GLY A 223 -9.89 1.19 -4.01
CA GLY A 223 -9.96 -0.27 -3.98
C GLY A 223 -10.15 -0.85 -2.57
N VAL A 224 -9.37 -0.38 -1.62
CA VAL A 224 -9.47 -0.78 -0.19
C VAL A 224 -10.83 -0.38 0.38
N LEU A 225 -11.29 0.84 0.09
CA LEU A 225 -12.54 1.38 0.62
C LEU A 225 -13.76 0.57 0.16
N ALA A 226 -13.78 0.21 -1.13
CA ALA A 226 -14.86 -0.58 -1.70
C ALA A 226 -14.94 -1.97 -1.06
N VAL A 227 -13.78 -2.60 -0.85
CA VAL A 227 -13.70 -3.91 -0.18
C VAL A 227 -14.14 -3.80 1.28
N ALA A 228 -13.65 -2.81 2.02
CA ALA A 228 -14.01 -2.59 3.43
C ALA A 228 -15.52 -2.41 3.58
N ARG A 229 -16.13 -1.54 2.76
CA ARG A 229 -17.58 -1.29 2.73
C ARG A 229 -18.38 -2.57 2.43
N ALA A 230 -17.98 -3.32 1.40
CA ALA A 230 -18.65 -4.57 1.01
C ALA A 230 -18.60 -5.63 2.10
N MET A 231 -17.63 -5.55 3.00
CA MET A 231 -17.46 -6.44 4.14
C MET A 231 -18.06 -5.90 5.44
N GLY A 232 -18.83 -4.81 5.41
CA GLY A 232 -19.48 -4.25 6.59
C GLY A 232 -18.56 -3.42 7.49
N ARG A 233 -17.45 -2.88 6.94
CA ARG A 233 -16.57 -1.94 7.65
C ARG A 233 -16.85 -0.52 7.21
N ARG A 234 -16.76 0.43 8.14
CA ARG A 234 -16.72 1.85 7.79
C ARG A 234 -15.39 2.12 7.07
N ALA A 235 -15.37 3.02 6.10
CA ALA A 235 -14.15 3.30 5.35
C ALA A 235 -13.97 4.79 5.11
N ILE A 236 -12.73 5.28 5.26
CA ILE A 236 -12.34 6.64 4.90
C ILE A 236 -11.04 6.57 4.10
N GLY A 237 -11.00 7.27 2.97
CA GLY A 237 -9.78 7.39 2.17
C GLY A 237 -9.45 8.84 1.87
N TYR A 238 -8.15 9.12 1.78
CA TYR A 238 -7.60 10.41 1.41
C TYR A 238 -6.86 10.28 0.09
N ASP A 239 -6.93 11.30 -0.72
CA ASP A 239 -6.07 11.46 -1.90
C ASP A 239 -5.99 12.95 -2.29
N ILE A 240 -4.87 13.36 -2.88
CA ILE A 240 -4.68 14.72 -3.40
C ILE A 240 -4.97 14.83 -4.89
N ASP A 241 -4.99 13.69 -5.62
CA ASP A 241 -5.27 13.69 -7.07
C ASP A 241 -6.78 13.74 -7.34
N PRO A 242 -7.30 14.81 -7.97
CA PRO A 242 -8.72 14.93 -8.29
C PRO A 242 -9.25 13.79 -9.17
N ARG A 243 -8.40 13.20 -10.02
CA ARG A 243 -8.77 12.07 -10.89
C ARG A 243 -8.95 10.79 -10.09
N ALA A 244 -8.05 10.53 -9.15
CA ALA A 244 -8.14 9.41 -8.23
C ALA A 244 -9.40 9.53 -7.37
N ILE A 245 -9.65 10.70 -6.78
CA ILE A 245 -10.84 11.01 -5.97
C ILE A 245 -12.14 10.76 -6.76
N ALA A 246 -12.21 11.27 -7.98
CA ALA A 246 -13.39 11.08 -8.83
C ALA A 246 -13.64 9.59 -9.14
N LEU A 247 -12.57 8.82 -9.34
CA LEU A 247 -12.66 7.39 -9.57
C LEU A 247 -13.10 6.63 -8.31
N ALA A 248 -12.53 6.97 -7.17
CA ALA A 248 -12.88 6.37 -5.88
C ALA A 248 -14.35 6.64 -5.53
N ARG A 249 -14.83 7.86 -5.70
CA ARG A 249 -16.24 8.22 -5.47
C ARG A 249 -17.18 7.41 -6.34
N ARG A 250 -16.90 7.29 -7.65
CA ARG A 250 -17.68 6.45 -8.57
C ARG A 250 -17.68 4.97 -8.19
N ARG A 251 -16.56 4.47 -7.67
CA ARG A 251 -16.46 3.07 -7.19
C ARG A 251 -17.31 2.81 -5.95
N LEU A 252 -17.55 3.85 -5.16
CA LEU A 252 -18.36 3.81 -3.93
C LEU A 252 -19.83 4.18 -4.16
N GLU A 253 -20.23 4.53 -5.37
CA GLU A 253 -21.64 4.65 -5.72
C GLU A 253 -22.36 3.29 -5.56
N PRO A 254 -23.67 3.31 -5.22
CA PRO A 254 -24.47 2.09 -5.00
C PRO A 254 -24.54 1.19 -6.24
#